data_e6d00eb2c9c885d4ff6ede680cc88091
#
_entry.id   e6d00eb2c9c885d4ff6ede680cc88091
#
_cell.length_a   1.000
_cell.length_b   1.000
_cell.length_c   1.000
_cell.angle_alpha   90.00
_cell.angle_beta   90.00
_cell.angle_gamma   90.00
#
_symmetry.space_group_name_H-M   'P 1'
#
loop_
_entity.id
_entity.type
_entity.pdbx_description
1 polymer ?
#
loop_
_entity_poly.entity_id
_entity_poly.type
_entity_poly.pdbx_seq_one_letter_code
_entity_poly.pdbx_strand_id
1 'polypeptide(L)'
;MKRIFLLVLMLCLFCINAAAGPKLYRHPSYDFSNLRNVKVTVITNTHPEKADNFHPEELAEEKVLSALYSAAGKAHLIVTDERSGGPIAPTGEQASLLNRNKKAPSTVEARITINYLGYRRYKVPGHYQQKTEYFKEKRKDAWGKEHYVEIPITTQVWVPDSYHNNALMDVIYNVYDLETAAVIANVMDKREREYESDPSAMLGRSANDFIKALTKK
;
A
#
# COMPACT_ATOMS: atom_id res chain seq x y z
N MET A 1 -21.05 -34.32 -7.91
CA MET A 1 -19.69 -33.86 -8.29
C MET A 1 -19.69 -32.59 -9.17
N LYS A 2 -20.46 -32.48 -10.26
CA LYS A 2 -20.48 -31.28 -11.13
C LYS A 2 -20.85 -29.97 -10.42
N ARG A 3 -21.78 -30.01 -9.43
CA ARG A 3 -22.22 -28.80 -8.70
C ARG A 3 -21.15 -28.25 -7.72
N ILE A 4 -20.35 -29.14 -7.13
CA ILE A 4 -19.26 -28.75 -6.22
C ILE A 4 -18.13 -28.11 -7.00
N PHE A 5 -17.84 -28.64 -8.22
CA PHE A 5 -16.80 -28.09 -9.10
C PHE A 5 -17.16 -26.66 -9.58
N LEU A 6 -18.44 -26.41 -9.86
CA LEU A 6 -18.94 -25.09 -10.26
C LEU A 6 -18.81 -24.06 -9.12
N LEU A 7 -19.08 -24.49 -7.89
CA LEU A 7 -19.00 -23.63 -6.69
C LEU A 7 -17.54 -23.25 -6.36
N VAL A 8 -16.61 -24.20 -6.47
CA VAL A 8 -15.17 -23.95 -6.30
C VAL A 8 -14.64 -23.04 -7.43
N LEU A 9 -15.09 -23.24 -8.68
CA LEU A 9 -14.71 -22.39 -9.80
C LEU A 9 -15.22 -20.95 -9.64
N MET A 10 -16.47 -20.78 -9.13
CA MET A 10 -17.00 -19.45 -8.79
C MET A 10 -16.23 -18.81 -7.64
N LEU A 11 -15.87 -19.54 -6.58
CA LEU A 11 -15.07 -19.01 -5.48
C LEU A 11 -13.68 -18.55 -5.96
N CYS A 12 -13.03 -19.30 -6.85
CA CYS A 12 -11.76 -18.92 -7.45
C CYS A 12 -11.87 -17.65 -8.32
N LEU A 13 -12.98 -17.43 -9.01
CA LEU A 13 -13.20 -16.22 -9.82
C LEU A 13 -13.41 -14.96 -8.96
N PHE A 14 -13.92 -15.09 -7.73
CA PHE A 14 -14.03 -13.97 -6.80
C PHE A 14 -12.71 -13.62 -6.11
N CYS A 15 -11.73 -14.54 -6.03
CA CYS A 15 -10.41 -14.29 -5.45
C CYS A 15 -9.45 -13.53 -6.38
N ILE A 16 -9.79 -13.31 -7.66
CA ILE A 16 -8.89 -12.68 -8.64
C ILE A 16 -8.86 -11.14 -8.55
N ASN A 17 -9.74 -10.52 -7.74
CA ASN A 17 -9.83 -9.06 -7.63
C ASN A 17 -8.95 -8.41 -6.55
N ALA A 18 -8.08 -9.14 -5.88
CA ALA A 18 -7.28 -8.61 -4.78
C ALA A 18 -5.77 -8.75 -5.07
N ALA A 19 -5.25 -7.92 -5.94
CA ALA A 19 -3.90 -7.33 -5.94
C ALA A 19 -3.59 -6.78 -7.33
N ALA A 20 -4.23 -5.68 -7.70
CA ALA A 20 -3.70 -4.87 -8.77
C ALA A 20 -2.36 -4.31 -8.26
N GLY A 21 -1.27 -4.98 -8.60
CA GLY A 21 0.06 -4.42 -8.38
C GLY A 21 0.22 -3.09 -9.11
N PRO A 22 1.27 -2.32 -8.84
CA PRO A 22 1.46 -1.02 -9.47
C PRO A 22 1.47 -1.18 -11.00
N LYS A 23 0.73 -0.30 -11.69
CA LYS A 23 0.82 -0.20 -13.15
C LYS A 23 2.13 0.48 -13.49
N LEU A 24 2.98 -0.21 -14.24
CA LEU A 24 4.31 0.26 -14.61
C LEU A 24 4.40 0.45 -16.12
N TYR A 25 4.81 1.65 -16.52
CA TYR A 25 5.34 1.94 -17.87
C TYR A 25 6.82 2.26 -17.76
N ARG A 26 7.62 1.76 -18.70
CA ARG A 26 9.05 2.06 -18.85
C ARG A 26 9.34 2.18 -20.33
N HIS A 27 9.97 3.27 -20.72
CA HIS A 27 10.32 3.52 -22.13
C HIS A 27 11.35 2.48 -22.61
N PRO A 28 11.06 1.70 -23.67
CA PRO A 28 11.86 0.56 -24.05
C PRO A 28 13.27 0.93 -24.55
N SER A 29 13.43 2.13 -25.12
CA SER A 29 14.71 2.58 -25.69
C SER A 29 15.54 3.43 -24.72
N TYR A 30 15.06 3.69 -23.51
CA TYR A 30 15.84 4.48 -22.53
C TYR A 30 16.76 3.58 -21.73
N ASP A 31 18.05 3.95 -21.67
CA ASP A 31 19.05 3.20 -20.91
C ASP A 31 19.13 3.66 -19.46
N PHE A 32 18.48 2.92 -18.58
CA PHE A 32 18.49 3.15 -17.14
C PHE A 32 19.77 2.64 -16.43
N SER A 33 20.67 1.95 -17.13
CA SER A 33 21.85 1.33 -16.48
C SER A 33 22.81 2.36 -15.88
N ASN A 34 22.84 3.56 -16.46
CA ASN A 34 23.69 4.67 -16.03
C ASN A 34 23.00 5.63 -15.05
N LEU A 35 21.73 5.40 -14.72
CA LEU A 35 20.99 6.25 -13.78
C LEU A 35 21.64 6.23 -12.38
N ARG A 36 21.90 7.41 -11.82
CA ARG A 36 22.45 7.57 -10.47
C ARG A 36 21.69 8.59 -9.65
N ASN A 37 21.15 9.63 -10.29
CA ASN A 37 20.50 10.72 -9.60
C ASN A 37 19.04 10.82 -10.01
N VAL A 38 18.17 11.00 -9.03
CA VAL A 38 16.73 11.27 -9.22
C VAL A 38 16.40 12.55 -8.47
N LYS A 39 16.11 13.61 -9.20
CA LYS A 39 15.54 14.83 -8.63
C LYS A 39 14.06 14.60 -8.40
N VAL A 40 13.58 14.88 -7.21
CA VAL A 40 12.21 14.56 -6.81
C VAL A 40 11.46 15.82 -6.45
N THR A 41 10.27 15.98 -7.02
CA THR A 41 9.27 16.96 -6.59
C THR A 41 8.02 16.19 -6.15
N VAL A 42 7.56 16.40 -4.92
CA VAL A 42 6.32 15.80 -4.41
C VAL A 42 5.22 16.84 -4.38
N ILE A 43 4.05 16.49 -4.89
CA ILE A 43 2.89 17.36 -4.96
C ILE A 43 1.69 16.59 -4.38
N THR A 44 1.03 17.19 -3.41
CA THR A 44 -0.24 16.67 -2.91
C THR A 44 -1.38 17.33 -3.64
N ASN A 45 -2.23 16.54 -4.30
CA ASN A 45 -3.46 17.05 -4.85
C ASN A 45 -4.41 17.38 -3.71
N THR A 46 -4.78 18.66 -3.59
CA THR A 46 -5.86 19.07 -2.69
C THR A 46 -7.17 18.64 -3.33
N HIS A 47 -7.75 17.53 -2.85
CA HIS A 47 -9.05 17.10 -3.32
C HIS A 47 -10.13 18.10 -2.92
N PRO A 48 -10.90 18.66 -3.87
CA PRO A 48 -12.07 19.48 -3.57
C PRO A 48 -13.18 18.65 -2.89
N GLU A 49 -13.19 17.35 -3.10
CA GLU A 49 -14.08 16.43 -2.42
C GLU A 49 -13.36 15.86 -1.18
N LYS A 50 -13.62 16.46 -0.03
CA LYS A 50 -13.50 15.74 1.23
C LYS A 50 -14.51 14.59 1.14
N ALA A 51 -14.06 13.47 0.56
CA ALA A 51 -14.86 12.27 0.60
C ALA A 51 -15.22 12.03 2.07
N ASP A 52 -16.50 11.97 2.38
CA ASP A 52 -16.99 11.76 3.73
C ASP A 52 -16.16 10.67 4.39
N ASN A 53 -15.63 10.99 5.59
CA ASN A 53 -14.83 10.08 6.42
C ASN A 53 -13.39 9.75 5.93
N PHE A 54 -12.81 10.49 4.98
CA PHE A 54 -11.40 10.39 4.67
C PHE A 54 -10.56 11.31 5.57
N HIS A 55 -9.54 10.74 6.19
CA HIS A 55 -8.57 11.44 7.03
C HIS A 55 -7.22 11.43 6.32
N PRO A 56 -6.80 12.57 5.74
CA PRO A 56 -5.53 12.66 5.05
C PRO A 56 -4.36 12.56 6.05
N GLU A 57 -3.25 12.03 5.57
CA GLU A 57 -1.99 12.05 6.31
C GLU A 57 -1.43 13.47 6.33
N GLU A 58 -1.18 14.02 7.51
CA GLU A 58 -0.72 15.40 7.69
C GLU A 58 0.67 15.66 7.12
N LEU A 59 1.58 14.67 7.21
CA LEU A 59 2.95 14.72 6.72
C LEU A 59 3.14 13.85 5.47
N ALA A 60 2.15 13.87 4.56
CA ALA A 60 2.14 12.98 3.40
C ALA A 60 3.40 13.11 2.54
N GLU A 61 3.84 14.31 2.27
CA GLU A 61 4.99 14.59 1.41
C GLU A 61 6.30 14.13 2.05
N GLU A 62 6.49 14.42 3.34
CA GLU A 62 7.66 13.98 4.11
C GLU A 62 7.73 12.47 4.24
N LYS A 63 6.60 11.81 4.42
CA LYS A 63 6.53 10.34 4.46
C LYS A 63 6.89 9.72 3.12
N VAL A 64 6.42 10.31 2.00
CA VAL A 64 6.79 9.87 0.65
C VAL A 64 8.29 10.03 0.42
N LEU A 65 8.86 11.18 0.74
CA LEU A 65 10.30 11.42 0.62
C LEU A 65 11.12 10.47 1.48
N SER A 66 10.75 10.27 2.74
CA SER A 66 11.40 9.33 3.64
C SER A 66 11.39 7.90 3.10
N ALA A 67 10.26 7.44 2.56
CA ALA A 67 10.16 6.12 1.95
C ALA A 67 11.06 5.99 0.70
N LEU A 68 11.15 7.06 -0.11
CA LEU A 68 12.01 7.10 -1.28
C LEU A 68 13.50 7.09 -0.91
N TYR A 69 13.92 7.88 0.08
CA TYR A 69 15.31 7.85 0.56
C TYR A 69 15.71 6.45 1.05
N SER A 70 14.82 5.82 1.81
CA SER A 70 15.06 4.45 2.29
C SER A 70 15.17 3.43 1.15
N ALA A 71 14.33 3.54 0.13
CA ALA A 71 14.34 2.64 -1.03
C ALA A 71 15.55 2.90 -1.93
N ALA A 72 15.88 4.17 -2.20
CA ALA A 72 16.97 4.59 -3.06
C ALA A 72 18.35 4.22 -2.47
N GLY A 73 18.53 4.34 -1.16
CA GLY A 73 19.76 3.93 -0.49
C GLY A 73 20.12 2.47 -0.73
N LYS A 74 19.10 1.57 -0.72
CA LYS A 74 19.29 0.14 -1.04
C LYS A 74 19.70 -0.11 -2.49
N ALA A 75 19.30 0.77 -3.40
CA ALA A 75 19.56 0.66 -4.84
C ALA A 75 20.77 1.49 -5.30
N HIS A 76 21.49 2.13 -4.38
CA HIS A 76 22.61 3.03 -4.67
C HIS A 76 22.24 4.20 -5.60
N LEU A 77 20.99 4.67 -5.52
CA LEU A 77 20.52 5.88 -6.17
C LEU A 77 20.59 7.07 -5.21
N ILE A 78 20.86 8.24 -5.76
CA ILE A 78 20.82 9.52 -5.03
C ILE A 78 19.48 10.17 -5.34
N VAL A 79 18.69 10.43 -4.30
CA VAL A 79 17.44 11.20 -4.40
C VAL A 79 17.71 12.61 -3.86
N THR A 80 17.28 13.63 -4.60
CA THR A 80 17.40 15.04 -4.22
C THR A 80 16.03 15.68 -4.25
N ASP A 81 15.56 16.24 -3.13
CA ASP A 81 14.31 17.00 -3.07
C ASP A 81 14.55 18.42 -3.59
N GLU A 82 13.83 18.82 -4.62
CA GLU A 82 13.96 20.17 -5.21
C GLU A 82 13.35 21.28 -4.34
N ARG A 83 12.44 20.96 -3.40
CA ARG A 83 11.82 21.96 -2.52
C ARG A 83 12.73 22.45 -1.40
N SER A 84 13.69 21.68 -1.00
CA SER A 84 14.61 22.04 0.07
C SER A 84 15.66 23.08 -0.34
N GLY A 85 15.59 23.64 -1.56
CA GLY A 85 16.45 24.75 -1.99
C GLY A 85 17.92 24.46 -2.11
N GLY A 86 18.33 23.20 -1.99
CA GLY A 86 19.71 22.77 -2.11
C GLY A 86 19.81 21.23 -2.05
N PRO A 87 20.88 20.67 -2.62
CA PRO A 87 21.12 19.24 -2.45
C PRO A 87 21.27 18.99 -0.94
N ILE A 88 20.42 18.09 -0.42
CA ILE A 88 20.71 17.48 0.89
C ILE A 88 22.09 16.88 0.73
N ALA A 89 23.04 17.37 1.53
CA ALA A 89 24.43 16.89 1.46
C ALA A 89 24.39 15.35 1.50
N PRO A 90 24.94 14.67 0.48
CA PRO A 90 24.87 13.22 0.43
C PRO A 90 25.49 12.67 1.72
N THR A 91 24.76 11.75 2.37
CA THR A 91 25.35 11.01 3.50
C THR A 91 26.63 10.33 3.04
N GLY A 92 27.56 10.04 3.96
CA GLY A 92 28.92 9.57 3.64
C GLY A 92 28.98 8.45 2.58
N GLU A 93 28.00 7.56 2.53
CA GLU A 93 27.88 6.50 1.53
C GLU A 93 27.50 7.05 0.13
N GLN A 94 26.58 8.01 0.05
CA GLN A 94 26.19 8.68 -1.19
C GLN A 94 27.33 9.56 -1.74
N ALA A 95 28.08 10.24 -0.87
CA ALA A 95 29.27 11.00 -1.26
C ALA A 95 30.34 10.10 -1.87
N SER A 96 30.52 8.88 -1.35
CA SER A 96 31.47 7.91 -1.91
C SER A 96 31.10 7.42 -3.30
N LEU A 97 29.80 7.33 -3.60
CA LEU A 97 29.29 6.94 -4.93
C LEU A 97 29.53 8.04 -5.98
N LEU A 98 29.36 9.31 -5.61
CA LEU A 98 29.65 10.45 -6.49
C LEU A 98 31.13 10.50 -6.89
N ASN A 99 32.04 10.18 -5.96
CA ASN A 99 33.48 10.22 -6.22
C ASN A 99 34.00 9.03 -7.06
N ARG A 100 33.24 7.92 -7.15
CA ARG A 100 33.67 6.73 -7.92
C ARG A 100 33.36 6.81 -9.41
N ASN A 101 32.40 7.65 -9.83
CA ASN A 101 31.96 7.72 -11.22
C ASN A 101 32.61 8.90 -11.95
N LYS A 102 33.68 8.65 -12.72
CA LYS A 102 34.33 9.65 -13.60
C LYS A 102 33.49 10.08 -14.83
N LYS A 103 32.39 9.43 -15.13
CA LYS A 103 31.39 9.86 -16.12
C LYS A 103 30.27 10.59 -15.39
N ALA A 104 29.83 11.73 -15.95
CA ALA A 104 28.68 12.45 -15.39
C ALA A 104 27.49 11.46 -15.26
N PRO A 105 26.98 11.22 -14.05
CA PRO A 105 25.90 10.29 -13.87
C PRO A 105 24.65 10.84 -14.52
N SER A 106 23.87 10.00 -15.19
CA SER A 106 22.60 10.43 -15.73
C SER A 106 21.66 10.82 -14.58
N THR A 107 21.02 11.96 -14.77
CA THR A 107 20.07 12.53 -13.82
C THR A 107 18.71 12.59 -14.48
N VAL A 108 17.66 12.19 -13.76
CA VAL A 108 16.25 12.28 -14.20
C VAL A 108 15.45 13.10 -13.20
N GLU A 109 14.33 13.63 -13.63
CA GLU A 109 13.35 14.30 -12.77
C GLU A 109 12.18 13.35 -12.51
N ALA A 110 11.82 13.16 -11.24
CA ALA A 110 10.62 12.43 -10.84
C ALA A 110 9.61 13.37 -10.20
N ARG A 111 8.45 13.49 -10.81
CA ARG A 111 7.30 14.21 -10.24
C ARG A 111 6.36 13.21 -9.62
N ILE A 112 6.13 13.34 -8.33
CA ILE A 112 5.32 12.43 -7.55
C ILE A 112 4.06 13.16 -7.15
N THR A 113 2.93 12.62 -7.57
CA THR A 113 1.61 13.18 -7.25
C THR A 113 0.92 12.26 -6.25
N ILE A 114 0.59 12.81 -5.08
CA ILE A 114 -0.20 12.13 -4.06
C ILE A 114 -1.66 12.48 -4.29
N ASN A 115 -2.46 11.54 -4.79
CA ASN A 115 -3.90 11.71 -4.92
C ASN A 115 -4.60 11.43 -3.59
N TYR A 116 -4.23 10.33 -2.91
CA TYR A 116 -4.69 9.95 -1.58
C TYR A 116 -3.55 9.32 -0.79
N LEU A 117 -3.40 9.77 0.44
CA LEU A 117 -2.58 9.10 1.45
C LEU A 117 -3.22 9.35 2.81
N GLY A 118 -3.65 8.30 3.51
CA GLY A 118 -4.34 8.41 4.77
C GLY A 118 -5.23 7.22 5.04
N TYR A 119 -6.34 7.43 5.72
CA TYR A 119 -7.32 6.38 5.96
C TYR A 119 -8.76 6.86 5.79
N ARG A 120 -9.65 5.91 5.48
CA ARG A 120 -11.10 6.14 5.46
C ARG A 120 -11.76 5.36 6.60
N ARG A 121 -12.67 6.03 7.29
CA ARG A 121 -13.44 5.42 8.37
C ARG A 121 -14.77 4.91 7.85
N TYR A 122 -15.04 3.62 8.06
CA TYR A 122 -16.27 2.97 7.67
C TYR A 122 -17.13 2.66 8.89
N LYS A 123 -18.43 2.91 8.77
CA LYS A 123 -19.41 2.54 9.76
C LYS A 123 -19.97 1.16 9.44
N VAL A 124 -19.92 0.23 10.40
CA VAL A 124 -20.62 -1.05 10.35
C VAL A 124 -21.91 -0.90 11.17
N PRO A 125 -23.08 -0.92 10.53
CA PRO A 125 -24.33 -0.79 11.24
C PRO A 125 -24.53 -1.90 12.27
N GLY A 126 -25.16 -1.57 13.38
CA GLY A 126 -25.55 -2.56 14.39
C GLY A 126 -26.48 -3.60 13.80
N HIS A 127 -26.33 -4.83 14.24
CA HIS A 127 -27.11 -5.97 13.76
C HIS A 127 -27.30 -7.01 14.86
N TYR A 128 -28.28 -7.90 14.64
CA TYR A 128 -28.46 -9.06 15.50
C TYR A 128 -27.57 -10.19 15.03
N GLN A 129 -26.79 -10.75 15.97
CA GLN A 129 -25.96 -11.93 15.74
C GLN A 129 -26.48 -13.10 16.55
N GLN A 130 -26.53 -14.29 15.94
CA GLN A 130 -26.82 -15.51 16.65
C GLN A 130 -25.59 -15.97 17.45
N LYS A 131 -25.75 -16.14 18.76
CA LYS A 131 -24.73 -16.69 19.64
C LYS A 131 -25.25 -18.04 20.16
N THR A 132 -24.48 -19.10 19.89
CA THR A 132 -24.78 -20.43 20.42
C THR A 132 -23.85 -20.74 21.59
N GLU A 133 -24.41 -21.01 22.74
CA GLU A 133 -23.70 -21.45 23.94
C GLU A 133 -24.09 -22.88 24.24
N TYR A 134 -23.15 -23.68 24.71
CA TYR A 134 -23.37 -25.08 25.05
C TYR A 134 -23.44 -25.21 26.57
N PHE A 135 -24.60 -25.68 27.05
CA PHE A 135 -24.79 -25.96 28.47
C PHE A 135 -24.68 -27.45 28.72
N LYS A 136 -23.99 -27.84 29.77
CA LYS A 136 -23.85 -29.23 30.19
C LYS A 136 -24.98 -29.57 31.14
N GLU A 137 -25.90 -30.42 30.68
CA GLU A 137 -26.97 -30.99 31.50
C GLU A 137 -26.63 -32.40 31.91
N LYS A 138 -26.82 -32.72 33.21
CA LYS A 138 -26.61 -34.04 33.73
C LYS A 138 -27.85 -34.90 33.48
N ARG A 139 -27.73 -35.98 32.72
CA ARG A 139 -28.80 -36.93 32.42
C ARG A 139 -28.45 -38.31 32.88
N LYS A 140 -29.46 -39.12 33.21
CA LYS A 140 -29.30 -40.55 33.51
C LYS A 140 -29.74 -41.36 32.32
N ASP A 141 -28.95 -42.38 31.97
CA ASP A 141 -29.33 -43.34 30.95
C ASP A 141 -30.36 -44.37 31.51
N ALA A 142 -30.80 -45.29 30.64
CA ALA A 142 -31.78 -46.31 31.01
C ALA A 142 -31.29 -47.27 32.12
N TRP A 143 -30.02 -47.28 32.39
CA TRP A 143 -29.37 -48.11 33.45
C TRP A 143 -29.04 -47.27 34.70
N GLY A 144 -29.50 -46.00 34.77
CA GLY A 144 -29.28 -45.13 35.93
C GLY A 144 -27.89 -44.49 35.98
N LYS A 145 -27.03 -44.68 34.98
CA LYS A 145 -25.68 -44.09 34.93
C LYS A 145 -25.76 -42.63 34.49
N GLU A 146 -25.12 -41.79 35.23
CA GLU A 146 -25.09 -40.33 34.95
C GLU A 146 -24.08 -40.01 33.87
N HIS A 147 -24.50 -39.17 32.90
CA HIS A 147 -23.65 -38.61 31.87
C HIS A 147 -24.03 -37.15 31.60
N TYR A 148 -23.11 -36.38 31.07
CA TYR A 148 -23.37 -34.98 30.67
C TYR A 148 -23.71 -34.91 29.17
N VAL A 149 -24.79 -34.19 28.88
CA VAL A 149 -25.20 -33.89 27.49
C VAL A 149 -25.01 -32.42 27.25
N GLU A 150 -24.37 -32.03 26.16
CA GLU A 150 -24.24 -30.64 25.76
C GLU A 150 -25.49 -30.23 24.99
N ILE A 151 -26.22 -29.23 25.52
CA ILE A 151 -27.42 -28.67 24.92
C ILE A 151 -27.06 -27.32 24.33
N PRO A 152 -27.15 -27.15 22.99
CA PRO A 152 -26.95 -25.86 22.37
C PRO A 152 -28.15 -24.93 22.66
N ILE A 153 -27.90 -23.77 23.18
CA ILE A 153 -28.88 -22.69 23.31
C ILE A 153 -28.44 -21.55 22.40
N THR A 154 -29.27 -21.25 21.41
CA THR A 154 -29.01 -20.14 20.47
C THR A 154 -29.85 -18.94 20.87
N THR A 155 -29.17 -17.83 21.15
CA THR A 155 -29.79 -16.54 21.47
C THR A 155 -29.42 -15.51 20.41
N GLN A 156 -30.29 -14.53 20.20
CA GLN A 156 -29.97 -13.37 19.40
C GLN A 156 -29.41 -12.28 20.32
N VAL A 157 -28.18 -11.83 20.02
CA VAL A 157 -27.52 -10.76 20.74
C VAL A 157 -27.39 -9.56 19.84
N TRP A 158 -27.76 -8.38 20.33
CA TRP A 158 -27.56 -7.13 19.60
C TRP A 158 -26.08 -6.75 19.62
N VAL A 159 -25.48 -6.57 18.44
CA VAL A 159 -24.14 -6.00 18.25
C VAL A 159 -24.34 -4.53 17.87
N PRO A 160 -23.85 -3.58 18.66
CA PRO A 160 -24.02 -2.15 18.37
C PRO A 160 -23.21 -1.72 17.15
N ASP A 161 -23.51 -0.52 16.63
CA ASP A 161 -22.73 0.13 15.61
C ASP A 161 -21.24 0.10 15.95
N SER A 162 -20.41 -0.25 14.99
CA SER A 162 -18.96 -0.22 15.13
C SER A 162 -18.31 0.55 13.99
N TYR A 163 -17.03 0.84 14.12
CA TYR A 163 -16.26 1.51 13.07
C TYR A 163 -14.96 0.78 12.83
N HIS A 164 -14.53 0.75 11.57
CA HIS A 164 -13.18 0.33 11.21
C HIS A 164 -12.57 1.33 10.24
N ASN A 165 -11.26 1.37 10.21
CA ASN A 165 -10.50 2.22 9.32
C ASN A 165 -9.85 1.36 8.23
N ASN A 166 -9.84 1.88 6.99
CA ASN A 166 -9.04 1.30 5.91
C ASN A 166 -7.98 2.30 5.50
N ALA A 167 -6.73 1.89 5.50
CA ALA A 167 -5.64 2.71 4.97
C ALA A 167 -5.75 2.78 3.45
N LEU A 168 -5.60 3.98 2.89
CA LEU A 168 -5.70 4.27 1.47
C LEU A 168 -4.42 4.93 0.98
N MET A 169 -3.96 4.51 -0.20
CA MET A 169 -2.86 5.12 -0.92
C MET A 169 -3.17 5.15 -2.42
N ASP A 170 -2.97 6.31 -3.04
CA ASP A 170 -2.99 6.51 -4.49
C ASP A 170 -1.89 7.51 -4.84
N VAL A 171 -0.79 7.00 -5.39
CA VAL A 171 0.40 7.78 -5.69
C VAL A 171 0.84 7.49 -7.12
N ILE A 172 1.19 8.56 -7.84
CA ILE A 172 1.67 8.50 -9.23
C ILE A 172 3.09 9.04 -9.28
N TYR A 173 3.99 8.26 -9.85
CA TYR A 173 5.39 8.63 -10.09
C TYR A 173 5.59 8.82 -11.59
N ASN A 174 5.85 10.04 -12.04
CA ASN A 174 6.21 10.36 -13.42
C ASN A 174 7.69 10.70 -13.49
N VAL A 175 8.43 10.01 -14.35
CA VAL A 175 9.86 10.23 -14.52
C VAL A 175 10.14 10.80 -15.89
N TYR A 176 10.86 11.90 -15.89
CA TYR A 176 11.20 12.67 -17.10
C TYR A 176 12.71 12.65 -17.33
N ASP A 177 13.10 12.51 -18.57
CA ASP A 177 14.44 12.82 -19.00
C ASP A 177 14.64 14.35 -19.00
N LEU A 178 15.71 14.82 -18.35
CA LEU A 178 15.95 16.27 -18.19
C LEU A 178 16.31 16.99 -19.49
N GLU A 179 16.86 16.27 -20.48
CA GLU A 179 17.27 16.86 -21.76
C GLU A 179 16.09 17.01 -22.71
N THR A 180 15.24 15.99 -22.79
CA THR A 180 14.14 15.92 -23.75
C THR A 180 12.77 16.27 -23.15
N ALA A 181 12.66 16.35 -21.83
CA ALA A 181 11.40 16.46 -21.07
C ALA A 181 10.40 15.32 -21.37
N ALA A 182 10.84 14.23 -21.98
CA ALA A 182 10.01 13.09 -22.30
C ALA A 182 9.75 12.23 -21.05
N VAL A 183 8.54 11.65 -20.94
CA VAL A 183 8.24 10.66 -19.91
C VAL A 183 8.95 9.35 -20.25
N ILE A 184 9.90 8.97 -19.41
CA ILE A 184 10.69 7.76 -19.58
C ILE A 184 10.23 6.60 -18.70
N ALA A 185 9.54 6.90 -17.59
CA ALA A 185 8.86 5.90 -16.77
C ALA A 185 7.64 6.50 -16.08
N ASN A 186 6.64 5.67 -15.84
CA ASN A 186 5.47 6.02 -15.04
C ASN A 186 5.12 4.83 -14.15
N VAL A 187 4.86 5.10 -12.87
CA VAL A 187 4.33 4.11 -11.92
C VAL A 187 3.09 4.68 -11.29
N MET A 188 1.96 3.98 -11.43
CA MET A 188 0.70 4.30 -10.77
C MET A 188 0.42 3.22 -9.74
N ASP A 189 0.36 3.60 -8.48
CA ASP A 189 0.18 2.66 -7.38
C ASP A 189 -0.99 3.08 -6.50
N LYS A 190 -2.05 2.27 -6.57
CA LYS A 190 -3.26 2.46 -5.78
C LYS A 190 -3.49 1.24 -4.91
N ARG A 191 -3.57 1.43 -3.60
CA ARG A 191 -3.74 0.36 -2.60
C ARG A 191 -4.73 0.76 -1.53
N GLU A 192 -5.39 -0.27 -1.01
CA GLU A 192 -6.24 -0.18 0.18
C GLU A 192 -5.91 -1.35 1.11
N ARG A 193 -5.96 -1.10 2.41
CA ARG A 193 -5.81 -2.12 3.45
C ARG A 193 -6.91 -1.98 4.47
N GLU A 194 -7.69 -3.03 4.60
CA GLU A 194 -8.76 -3.11 5.57
C GLU A 194 -8.20 -3.22 7.00
N TYR A 195 -8.93 -2.61 7.94
CA TYR A 195 -8.63 -2.62 9.38
C TYR A 195 -7.29 -2.01 9.77
N GLU A 196 -6.72 -1.18 8.91
CA GLU A 196 -5.53 -0.38 9.19
C GLU A 196 -5.84 1.10 9.02
N SER A 197 -5.12 1.97 9.75
CA SER A 197 -5.19 3.43 9.57
C SER A 197 -3.85 4.01 9.09
N ASP A 198 -2.75 3.26 9.20
CA ASP A 198 -1.42 3.71 8.79
C ASP A 198 -1.05 3.22 7.39
N PRO A 199 -0.89 4.12 6.39
CA PRO A 199 -0.50 3.77 5.03
C PRO A 199 1.00 3.50 4.85
N SER A 200 1.84 3.67 5.87
CA SER A 200 3.32 3.65 5.76
C SER A 200 3.87 2.36 5.16
N ALA A 201 3.28 1.20 5.52
CA ALA A 201 3.73 -0.08 4.95
C ALA A 201 3.43 -0.20 3.45
N MET A 202 2.31 0.35 2.98
CA MET A 202 1.98 0.41 1.54
C MET A 202 2.91 1.36 0.82
N LEU A 203 3.17 2.53 1.41
CA LEU A 203 4.06 3.55 0.86
C LEU A 203 5.49 3.03 0.73
N GLY A 204 6.01 2.32 1.72
CA GLY A 204 7.34 1.70 1.65
C GLY A 204 7.46 0.68 0.51
N ARG A 205 6.41 -0.12 0.26
CA ARG A 205 6.36 -1.04 -0.89
C ARG A 205 6.31 -0.28 -2.22
N SER A 206 5.47 0.75 -2.30
CA SER A 206 5.33 1.61 -3.48
C SER A 206 6.65 2.25 -3.87
N ALA A 207 7.35 2.87 -2.92
CA ALA A 207 8.68 3.45 -3.13
C ALA A 207 9.71 2.41 -3.61
N ASN A 208 9.72 1.21 -3.02
CA ASN A 208 10.59 0.13 -3.48
C ASN A 208 10.27 -0.33 -4.90
N ASP A 209 8.99 -0.44 -5.27
CA ASP A 209 8.57 -0.84 -6.61
C ASP A 209 8.94 0.24 -7.64
N PHE A 210 8.78 1.52 -7.29
CA PHE A 210 9.24 2.64 -8.10
C PHE A 210 10.76 2.60 -8.33
N ILE A 211 11.56 2.47 -7.28
CA ILE A 211 13.03 2.39 -7.40
C ILE A 211 13.46 1.18 -8.21
N LYS A 212 12.82 0.01 -8.03
CA LYS A 212 13.07 -1.17 -8.87
C LYS A 212 12.75 -0.91 -10.34
N ALA A 213 11.68 -0.15 -10.64
CA ALA A 213 11.34 0.22 -12.00
C ALA A 213 12.46 1.01 -12.70
N LEU A 214 13.20 1.82 -11.93
CA LEU A 214 14.34 2.60 -12.45
C LEU A 214 15.66 1.81 -12.52
N THR A 215 15.83 0.77 -11.71
CA THR A 215 17.11 0.06 -11.56
C THR A 215 17.12 -1.34 -12.16
N LYS A 216 15.97 -1.92 -12.45
CA LYS A 216 15.87 -3.28 -13.03
C LYS A 216 16.41 -3.26 -14.45
N LYS A 217 17.42 -4.10 -14.70
CA LYS A 217 17.97 -4.38 -16.04
C LYS A 217 17.01 -5.16 -16.90
#